data_5fc193eba48d6a0c584cf98e17124072
#
_entry.id   5fc193eba48d6a0c584cf98e17124072
#
_cell.length_a   1.000
_cell.length_b   1.000
_cell.length_c   1.000
_cell.angle_alpha   90.00
_cell.angle_beta   90.00
_cell.angle_gamma   90.00
#
_symmetry.space_group_name_H-M   'P 1'
#
loop_
_entity.id
_entity.type
_entity.pdbx_description
1 polymer ?
#
loop_
_entity_poly.entity_id
_entity_poly.type
_entity_poly.pdbx_seq_one_letter_code
_entity_poly.pdbx_strand_id
1 'polypeptide(L)'
;MDKNSTIIVLGTAHRMREPGKCSPDGRVKECVYSREIVSEVAAKLKALGYKAEVDFTDLDLPKSMQSPSVTLERNRELGMRVNFVNELCRQNGAKNVLYVSVHLNAAGADGKWHDAKGWQVHVSTTASQSSKLLANCLFDAAKSNGLKIRQPSFMQKYWPQSLYVLGNTKCPAVLTENLFQDNKDDVDYLLSEAGRHAIARLHVEGIMKYIEKA
;
A
#
# COMPACT_ATOMS: atom_id res chain seq x y z
N MET A 1 3.00 4.85 -19.64
CA MET A 1 2.80 3.39 -19.90
C MET A 1 1.56 3.20 -20.75
N ASP A 2 1.50 2.16 -21.57
CA ASP A 2 0.26 1.86 -22.32
C ASP A 2 -0.80 1.24 -21.39
N LYS A 3 -1.98 1.85 -21.34
CA LYS A 3 -3.09 1.42 -20.49
C LYS A 3 -3.49 -0.04 -20.71
N ASN A 4 -3.50 -0.49 -21.96
CA ASN A 4 -4.01 -1.83 -22.34
C ASN A 4 -3.04 -2.97 -21.95
N SER A 5 -1.74 -2.67 -21.89
CA SER A 5 -0.70 -3.61 -21.54
C SER A 5 -0.26 -3.51 -20.07
N THR A 6 -0.63 -2.43 -19.37
CA THR A 6 -0.22 -2.21 -17.98
C THR A 6 -1.03 -3.07 -17.01
N ILE A 7 -0.33 -3.78 -16.12
CA ILE A 7 -0.91 -4.53 -15.00
C ILE A 7 -0.63 -3.77 -13.70
N ILE A 8 -1.68 -3.40 -13.01
CA ILE A 8 -1.63 -2.73 -11.71
C ILE A 8 -1.78 -3.81 -10.63
N VAL A 9 -0.75 -4.01 -9.81
CA VAL A 9 -0.83 -4.92 -8.67
C VAL A 9 -1.02 -4.10 -7.41
N LEU A 10 -2.10 -4.37 -6.71
CA LEU A 10 -2.42 -3.75 -5.42
C LEU A 10 -2.06 -4.72 -4.31
N GLY A 11 -1.19 -4.29 -3.41
CA GLY A 11 -0.75 -5.06 -2.26
C GLY A 11 -1.60 -4.75 -1.04
N THR A 12 -2.04 -5.79 -0.34
CA THR A 12 -2.72 -5.68 0.94
C THR A 12 -1.72 -5.74 2.10
N ALA A 13 -2.10 -5.18 3.27
CA ALA A 13 -1.26 -5.20 4.46
C ALA A 13 -1.49 -6.46 5.30
N HIS A 14 -0.41 -7.01 5.84
CA HIS A 14 -0.40 -7.96 6.96
C HIS A 14 -1.41 -9.11 6.92
N ARG A 15 -1.41 -9.89 7.99
CA ARG A 15 -2.35 -10.98 8.30
C ARG A 15 -3.18 -10.64 9.53
N MET A 16 -4.35 -11.25 9.68
CA MET A 16 -5.22 -11.06 10.85
C MET A 16 -4.51 -11.45 12.16
N ARG A 17 -3.68 -12.50 12.12
CA ARG A 17 -2.96 -13.02 13.26
C ARG A 17 -1.65 -12.27 13.59
N GLU A 18 -1.27 -11.28 12.79
CA GLU A 18 -0.05 -10.51 13.06
C GLU A 18 -0.29 -9.52 14.22
N PRO A 19 0.48 -9.61 15.33
CA PRO A 19 0.25 -8.78 16.49
C PRO A 19 0.60 -7.30 16.22
N GLY A 20 -0.09 -6.40 16.92
CA GLY A 20 0.18 -4.96 16.88
C GLY A 20 -0.28 -4.26 15.58
N LYS A 21 -1.10 -4.93 14.75
CA LYS A 21 -1.59 -4.38 13.49
C LYS A 21 -3.05 -3.94 13.61
N CYS A 22 -3.34 -3.16 14.66
CA CYS A 22 -4.67 -2.61 14.93
C CYS A 22 -4.55 -1.31 15.73
N SER A 23 -5.64 -0.53 15.73
CA SER A 23 -5.79 0.61 16.64
C SER A 23 -5.82 0.16 18.11
N PRO A 24 -5.42 1.02 19.07
CA PRO A 24 -5.45 0.69 20.50
C PRO A 24 -6.81 0.22 21.02
N ASP A 25 -7.90 0.74 20.46
CA ASP A 25 -9.29 0.36 20.79
C ASP A 25 -9.84 -0.80 19.93
N GLY A 26 -9.04 -1.31 18.99
CA GLY A 26 -9.41 -2.41 18.11
C GLY A 26 -10.43 -2.11 17.01
N ARG A 27 -10.89 -0.84 16.86
CA ARG A 27 -11.85 -0.45 15.82
C ARG A 27 -11.31 -0.60 14.41
N VAL A 28 -10.00 -0.38 14.22
CA VAL A 28 -9.31 -0.57 12.95
C VAL A 28 -8.35 -1.74 13.08
N LYS A 29 -8.46 -2.71 12.17
CA LYS A 29 -7.46 -3.75 11.93
C LYS A 29 -6.85 -3.52 10.56
N GLU A 30 -5.55 -3.26 10.52
CA GLU A 30 -4.86 -2.87 9.30
C GLU A 30 -5.08 -3.84 8.14
N CYS A 31 -5.01 -5.16 8.42
CA CYS A 31 -5.21 -6.19 7.40
C CYS A 31 -6.63 -6.19 6.79
N VAL A 32 -7.65 -5.86 7.58
CA VAL A 32 -9.05 -5.77 7.11
C VAL A 32 -9.23 -4.49 6.31
N TYR A 33 -8.87 -3.35 6.90
CA TYR A 33 -8.99 -2.05 6.25
C TYR A 33 -8.28 -1.99 4.90
N SER A 34 -7.04 -2.49 4.85
CA SER A 34 -6.26 -2.54 3.62
C SER A 34 -6.96 -3.33 2.51
N ARG A 35 -7.54 -4.50 2.84
CA ARG A 35 -8.28 -5.33 1.86
C ARG A 35 -9.54 -4.66 1.35
N GLU A 36 -10.27 -3.97 2.22
CA GLU A 36 -11.46 -3.20 1.82
C GLU A 36 -11.09 -2.10 0.83
N ILE A 37 -10.07 -1.29 1.14
CA ILE A 37 -9.59 -0.22 0.26
C ILE A 37 -9.04 -0.77 -1.06
N VAL A 38 -8.20 -1.80 -1.00
CA VAL A 38 -7.60 -2.43 -2.19
C VAL A 38 -8.68 -3.01 -3.11
N SER A 39 -9.72 -3.66 -2.54
CA SER A 39 -10.85 -4.18 -3.31
C SER A 39 -11.62 -3.06 -4.03
N GLU A 40 -11.89 -1.95 -3.33
CA GLU A 40 -12.56 -0.78 -3.92
C GLU A 40 -11.72 -0.15 -5.03
N VAL A 41 -10.41 0.05 -4.79
CA VAL A 41 -9.47 0.60 -5.80
C VAL A 41 -9.42 -0.32 -7.03
N ALA A 42 -9.28 -1.63 -6.83
CA ALA A 42 -9.25 -2.60 -7.92
C ALA A 42 -10.53 -2.57 -8.76
N ALA A 43 -11.69 -2.53 -8.11
CA ALA A 43 -12.98 -2.44 -8.79
C ALA A 43 -13.11 -1.15 -9.62
N LYS A 44 -12.73 0.00 -9.05
CA LYS A 44 -12.74 1.28 -9.76
C LYS A 44 -11.78 1.30 -10.96
N LEU A 45 -10.56 0.80 -10.81
CA LEU A 45 -9.60 0.70 -11.90
C LEU A 45 -10.10 -0.23 -13.03
N LYS A 46 -10.68 -1.38 -12.67
CA LYS A 46 -11.30 -2.30 -13.65
C LYS A 46 -12.47 -1.65 -14.38
N ALA A 47 -13.33 -0.93 -13.70
CA ALA A 47 -14.45 -0.18 -14.31
C ALA A 47 -13.96 0.91 -15.28
N LEU A 48 -12.77 1.47 -15.03
CA LEU A 48 -12.09 2.40 -15.93
C LEU A 48 -11.31 1.71 -17.07
N GLY A 49 -11.35 0.37 -17.15
CA GLY A 49 -10.72 -0.43 -18.20
C GLY A 49 -9.24 -0.73 -17.99
N TYR A 50 -8.73 -0.59 -16.75
CA TYR A 50 -7.38 -1.02 -16.40
C TYR A 50 -7.36 -2.48 -15.96
N LYS A 51 -6.21 -3.16 -16.11
CA LYS A 51 -5.95 -4.48 -15.54
C LYS A 51 -5.44 -4.31 -14.12
N ALA A 52 -6.24 -4.69 -13.13
CA ALA A 52 -5.89 -4.59 -11.70
C ALA A 52 -5.97 -5.98 -11.05
N GLU A 53 -4.88 -6.36 -10.37
CA GLU A 53 -4.73 -7.61 -9.63
C GLU A 53 -4.43 -7.30 -8.16
N VAL A 54 -4.74 -8.24 -7.26
CA VAL A 54 -4.47 -8.12 -5.83
C VAL A 54 -3.50 -9.23 -5.44
N ASP A 55 -2.44 -8.87 -4.70
CA ASP A 55 -1.36 -9.80 -4.35
C ASP A 55 -1.78 -10.88 -3.35
N PHE A 56 -2.63 -10.53 -2.39
CA PHE A 56 -3.08 -11.45 -1.34
C PHE A 56 -4.44 -11.02 -0.78
N THR A 57 -5.48 -11.82 -1.04
CA THR A 57 -6.86 -11.51 -0.66
C THR A 57 -7.28 -12.12 0.69
N ASP A 58 -6.72 -13.28 1.04
CA ASP A 58 -7.06 -13.98 2.28
C ASP A 58 -6.58 -13.20 3.52
N LEU A 59 -7.27 -13.33 4.63
CA LEU A 59 -6.89 -12.68 5.88
C LEU A 59 -5.68 -13.32 6.55
N ASP A 60 -5.44 -14.61 6.30
CA ASP A 60 -4.31 -15.37 6.86
C ASP A 60 -3.70 -16.31 5.83
N LEU A 61 -2.48 -16.76 6.09
CA LEU A 61 -1.81 -17.78 5.29
C LEU A 61 -2.59 -19.10 5.29
N PRO A 62 -2.50 -19.89 4.21
CA PRO A 62 -2.99 -21.27 4.20
C PRO A 62 -2.43 -22.05 5.41
N LYS A 63 -3.22 -22.97 5.97
CA LYS A 63 -2.82 -23.75 7.16
C LYS A 63 -1.45 -24.41 7.03
N SER A 64 -1.10 -24.91 5.86
CA SER A 64 0.21 -25.51 5.58
C SER A 64 1.39 -24.56 5.67
N MET A 65 1.14 -23.25 5.61
CA MET A 65 2.16 -22.19 5.71
C MET A 65 2.15 -21.47 7.06
N GLN A 66 1.20 -21.76 7.92
CA GLN A 66 1.14 -21.21 9.27
C GLN A 66 2.24 -21.78 10.18
N SER A 67 2.63 -21.01 11.19
CA SER A 67 3.68 -21.36 12.16
C SER A 67 3.42 -20.67 13.49
N PRO A 68 3.85 -21.22 14.64
CA PRO A 68 3.90 -20.49 15.89
C PRO A 68 4.86 -19.29 15.88
N SER A 69 5.84 -19.28 14.95
CA SER A 69 6.78 -18.17 14.78
C SER A 69 6.19 -17.07 13.92
N VAL A 70 5.89 -15.93 14.53
CA VAL A 70 5.42 -14.70 13.83
C VAL A 70 6.40 -14.27 12.75
N THR A 71 7.71 -14.33 13.01
CA THR A 71 8.75 -13.96 12.04
C THR A 71 8.75 -14.89 10.83
N LEU A 72 8.63 -16.21 11.04
CA LEU A 72 8.61 -17.16 9.95
C LEU A 72 7.36 -16.98 9.06
N GLU A 73 6.20 -16.78 9.67
CA GLU A 73 4.97 -16.49 8.91
C GLU A 73 5.08 -15.18 8.15
N ARG A 74 5.63 -14.12 8.75
CA ARG A 74 5.87 -12.84 8.07
C ARG A 74 6.76 -13.03 6.84
N ASN A 75 7.86 -13.76 6.97
CA ASN A 75 8.77 -14.00 5.86
C ASN A 75 8.09 -14.78 4.72
N ARG A 76 7.26 -15.78 5.06
CA ARG A 76 6.48 -16.55 4.07
C ARG A 76 5.48 -15.65 3.33
N GLU A 77 4.73 -14.84 4.07
CA GLU A 77 3.77 -13.89 3.50
C GLU A 77 4.46 -12.89 2.55
N LEU A 78 5.52 -12.25 3.00
CA LEU A 78 6.27 -11.30 2.18
C LEU A 78 6.85 -11.96 0.92
N GLY A 79 7.34 -13.20 1.07
CA GLY A 79 7.81 -14.01 -0.07
C GLY A 79 6.69 -14.31 -1.07
N MET A 80 5.49 -14.66 -0.61
CA MET A 80 4.33 -14.91 -1.49
C MET A 80 3.96 -13.67 -2.29
N ARG A 81 3.89 -12.50 -1.65
CA ARG A 81 3.57 -11.22 -2.30
C ARG A 81 4.58 -10.88 -3.39
N VAL A 82 5.87 -10.94 -3.06
CA VAL A 82 6.96 -10.67 -4.01
C VAL A 82 6.94 -11.66 -5.17
N ASN A 83 6.75 -12.96 -4.90
CA ASN A 83 6.68 -13.99 -5.93
C ASN A 83 5.51 -13.76 -6.88
N PHE A 84 4.33 -13.40 -6.37
CA PHE A 84 3.16 -13.07 -7.19
C PHE A 84 3.45 -11.91 -8.15
N VAL A 85 3.98 -10.79 -7.63
CA VAL A 85 4.31 -9.61 -8.43
C VAL A 85 5.39 -9.95 -9.47
N ASN A 86 6.44 -10.66 -9.06
CA ASN A 86 7.56 -11.00 -9.95
C ASN A 86 7.17 -12.01 -11.03
N GLU A 87 6.20 -12.90 -10.77
CA GLU A 87 5.65 -13.78 -11.79
C GLU A 87 4.89 -12.98 -12.86
N LEU A 88 4.09 -12.00 -12.47
CA LEU A 88 3.45 -11.08 -13.42
C LEU A 88 4.48 -10.29 -14.23
N CYS A 89 5.58 -9.86 -13.59
CA CYS A 89 6.69 -9.21 -14.29
C CYS A 89 7.37 -10.14 -15.32
N ARG A 90 7.53 -11.42 -14.99
CA ARG A 90 8.12 -12.42 -15.89
C ARG A 90 7.24 -12.67 -17.11
N GLN A 91 5.92 -12.75 -16.91
CA GLN A 91 4.94 -13.03 -17.95
C GLN A 91 4.70 -11.85 -18.89
N ASN A 92 4.73 -10.62 -18.37
CA ASN A 92 4.27 -9.43 -19.08
C ASN A 92 5.37 -8.38 -19.33
N GLY A 93 6.57 -8.63 -18.79
CA GLY A 93 7.66 -7.64 -18.77
C GLY A 93 7.53 -6.66 -17.61
N ALA A 94 8.61 -6.47 -16.84
CA ALA A 94 8.60 -5.64 -15.62
C ALA A 94 8.20 -4.17 -15.87
N LYS A 95 8.44 -3.64 -17.06
CA LYS A 95 8.04 -2.28 -17.46
C LYS A 95 6.52 -2.11 -17.62
N ASN A 96 5.79 -3.19 -17.79
CA ASN A 96 4.33 -3.21 -17.95
C ASN A 96 3.60 -3.55 -16.64
N VAL A 97 4.30 -3.72 -15.54
CA VAL A 97 3.72 -3.99 -14.21
C VAL A 97 4.07 -2.84 -13.27
N LEU A 98 3.18 -2.49 -12.37
CA LEU A 98 3.46 -1.61 -11.23
C LEU A 98 2.86 -2.20 -9.95
N TYR A 99 3.46 -1.89 -8.81
CA TYR A 99 3.03 -2.40 -7.51
C TYR A 99 2.79 -1.27 -6.51
N VAL A 100 1.61 -1.26 -5.90
CA VAL A 100 1.23 -0.31 -4.85
C VAL A 100 0.73 -1.08 -3.64
N SER A 101 1.53 -1.12 -2.57
CA SER A 101 1.17 -1.75 -1.30
C SER A 101 0.47 -0.75 -0.38
N VAL A 102 -0.71 -1.09 0.11
CA VAL A 102 -1.60 -0.18 0.85
C VAL A 102 -1.59 -0.55 2.33
N HIS A 103 -1.03 0.31 3.18
CA HIS A 103 -0.82 0.10 4.61
C HIS A 103 -1.41 1.22 5.46
N LEU A 104 -1.45 1.01 6.76
CA LEU A 104 -1.64 2.03 7.80
C LEU A 104 -0.37 2.15 8.65
N ASN A 105 -0.01 3.39 9.00
CA ASN A 105 1.16 3.66 9.82
C ASN A 105 0.90 3.40 11.31
N ALA A 106 1.97 3.25 12.07
CA ALA A 106 1.97 3.26 13.53
C ALA A 106 3.17 4.03 14.06
N ALA A 107 2.96 4.86 15.07
CA ALA A 107 4.02 5.64 15.74
C ALA A 107 4.72 4.82 16.84
N GLY A 108 4.01 3.85 17.42
CA GLY A 108 4.51 3.03 18.51
C GLY A 108 4.16 1.55 18.39
N ALA A 109 4.72 0.74 19.28
CA ALA A 109 4.42 -0.69 19.40
C ALA A 109 3.87 -1.04 20.81
N ASP A 110 3.49 -0.02 21.57
CA ASP A 110 3.06 -0.12 22.98
C ASP A 110 1.54 -0.25 23.16
N GLY A 111 0.78 -0.28 22.04
CA GLY A 111 -0.68 -0.38 22.06
C GLY A 111 -1.39 0.87 22.57
N LYS A 112 -0.73 2.02 22.57
CA LYS A 112 -1.28 3.30 23.05
C LYS A 112 -1.57 4.25 21.89
N TRP A 113 -2.35 5.29 22.18
CA TRP A 113 -2.56 6.41 21.29
C TRP A 113 -1.35 7.33 21.22
N HIS A 114 -1.03 7.83 20.02
CA HIS A 114 0.08 8.72 19.72
C HIS A 114 -0.36 9.96 18.93
N ASP A 115 0.47 11.01 18.96
CA ASP A 115 0.18 12.30 18.28
C ASP A 115 0.58 12.30 16.80
N ALA A 116 1.43 11.37 16.37
CA ALA A 116 1.86 11.28 14.98
C ALA A 116 0.67 10.97 14.08
N LYS A 117 0.49 11.75 13.00
CA LYS A 117 -0.64 11.62 12.08
C LYS A 117 -0.30 12.05 10.65
N GLY A 118 -1.10 11.61 9.69
CA GLY A 118 -1.03 12.02 8.29
C GLY A 118 -0.54 10.92 7.34
N TRP A 119 -0.67 11.19 6.06
CA TRP A 119 -0.37 10.29 4.96
C TRP A 119 1.09 10.40 4.50
N GLN A 120 1.71 9.30 4.13
CA GLN A 120 3.05 9.26 3.55
C GLN A 120 3.22 8.11 2.55
N VAL A 121 4.25 8.18 1.69
CA VAL A 121 4.59 7.14 0.73
C VAL A 121 6.07 6.78 0.82
N HIS A 122 6.33 5.49 0.69
CA HIS A 122 7.67 4.91 0.76
C HIS A 122 8.09 4.34 -0.58
N VAL A 123 9.39 4.47 -0.85
CA VAL A 123 10.08 3.80 -1.96
C VAL A 123 11.28 3.02 -1.41
N SER A 124 11.80 2.05 -2.15
CA SER A 124 13.05 1.38 -1.79
C SER A 124 14.21 2.40 -1.69
N THR A 125 15.19 2.13 -0.83
CA THR A 125 16.43 2.92 -0.77
C THR A 125 17.18 2.93 -2.11
N THR A 126 16.97 1.92 -2.95
CA THR A 126 17.53 1.78 -4.30
C THR A 126 16.45 1.97 -5.39
N ALA A 127 15.40 2.74 -5.09
CA ALA A 127 14.25 2.90 -5.98
C ALA A 127 14.61 3.47 -7.36
N SER A 128 14.02 2.89 -8.40
CA SER A 128 14.09 3.39 -9.77
C SER A 128 13.44 4.77 -9.91
N GLN A 129 13.74 5.48 -10.99
CA GLN A 129 13.07 6.74 -11.31
C GLN A 129 11.56 6.55 -11.52
N SER A 130 11.14 5.39 -12.07
CA SER A 130 9.74 5.05 -12.23
C SER A 130 9.03 4.86 -10.89
N SER A 131 9.65 4.21 -9.89
CA SER A 131 9.11 4.13 -8.53
C SER A 131 8.96 5.50 -7.87
N LYS A 132 9.97 6.37 -8.04
CA LYS A 132 9.92 7.76 -7.54
C LYS A 132 8.83 8.58 -8.21
N LEU A 133 8.62 8.41 -9.53
CA LEU A 133 7.54 9.06 -10.26
C LEU A 133 6.18 8.58 -9.76
N LEU A 134 5.99 7.27 -9.56
CA LEU A 134 4.76 6.70 -9.00
C LEU A 134 4.47 7.26 -7.60
N ALA A 135 5.48 7.33 -6.73
CA ALA A 135 5.35 7.92 -5.41
C ALA A 135 4.94 9.40 -5.47
N ASN A 136 5.54 10.18 -6.38
CA ASN A 136 5.18 11.59 -6.56
C ASN A 136 3.73 11.77 -7.06
N CYS A 137 3.27 10.91 -7.97
CA CYS A 137 1.88 10.96 -8.45
C CYS A 137 0.88 10.64 -7.34
N LEU A 138 1.15 9.64 -6.50
CA LEU A 138 0.32 9.30 -5.34
C LEU A 138 0.35 10.40 -4.28
N PHE A 139 1.52 11.00 -4.00
CA PHE A 139 1.64 12.13 -3.10
C PHE A 139 0.78 13.33 -3.56
N ASP A 140 0.87 13.69 -4.83
CA ASP A 140 0.09 14.80 -5.38
C ASP A 140 -1.41 14.50 -5.31
N ALA A 141 -1.82 13.26 -5.58
CA ALA A 141 -3.21 12.82 -5.45
C ALA A 141 -3.68 12.85 -3.99
N ALA A 142 -2.87 12.40 -3.02
CA ALA A 142 -3.21 12.46 -1.60
C ALA A 142 -3.42 13.91 -1.13
N LYS A 143 -2.53 14.82 -1.54
CA LYS A 143 -2.65 16.26 -1.24
C LYS A 143 -3.91 16.87 -1.87
N SER A 144 -4.21 16.53 -3.13
CA SER A 144 -5.40 17.03 -3.84
C SER A 144 -6.71 16.50 -3.24
N ASN A 145 -6.68 15.32 -2.60
CA ASN A 145 -7.81 14.75 -1.88
C ASN A 145 -7.92 15.24 -0.40
N GLY A 146 -7.16 16.28 -0.03
CA GLY A 146 -7.28 16.96 1.26
C GLY A 146 -6.62 16.23 2.43
N LEU A 147 -5.81 15.19 2.18
CA LEU A 147 -5.13 14.48 3.26
C LEU A 147 -3.99 15.33 3.84
N LYS A 148 -3.82 15.25 5.15
CA LYS A 148 -2.64 15.81 5.82
C LYS A 148 -1.42 14.98 5.41
N ILE A 149 -0.44 15.63 4.79
CA ILE A 149 0.73 14.98 4.24
C ILE A 149 1.90 15.01 5.22
N ARG A 150 2.64 13.90 5.29
CA ARG A 150 3.97 13.80 5.90
C ARG A 150 5.00 13.55 4.80
N GLN A 151 6.07 14.33 4.82
CA GLN A 151 7.18 14.22 3.86
C GLN A 151 8.52 14.43 4.58
N PRO A 152 9.63 13.84 4.08
CA PRO A 152 10.94 13.96 4.72
C PRO A 152 11.47 15.39 4.73
N SER A 153 11.21 16.15 3.65
CA SER A 153 11.61 17.54 3.50
C SER A 153 10.71 18.24 2.49
N PHE A 154 10.78 19.56 2.42
CA PHE A 154 10.04 20.34 1.43
C PHE A 154 10.32 19.91 -0.02
N MET A 155 11.54 19.44 -0.31
CA MET A 155 11.98 19.04 -1.65
C MET A 155 11.71 17.56 -1.97
N GLN A 156 11.38 16.71 -0.99
CA GLN A 156 11.23 15.27 -1.16
C GLN A 156 9.87 14.78 -0.70
N LYS A 157 9.10 14.21 -1.62
CA LYS A 157 7.71 13.79 -1.43
C LYS A 157 7.55 12.36 -0.90
N TYR A 158 8.62 11.56 -0.85
CA TYR A 158 8.60 10.15 -0.46
C TYR A 158 9.72 9.82 0.54
N TRP A 159 9.52 8.75 1.32
CA TRP A 159 10.48 8.24 2.28
C TRP A 159 11.24 7.05 1.69
N PRO A 160 12.57 7.13 1.48
CA PRO A 160 13.37 5.96 1.15
C PRO A 160 13.43 5.04 2.38
N GLN A 161 13.06 3.76 2.19
CA GLN A 161 13.06 2.78 3.28
C GLN A 161 13.39 1.38 2.77
N SER A 162 14.13 0.61 3.58
CA SER A 162 14.44 -0.79 3.29
C SER A 162 13.25 -1.67 3.68
N LEU A 163 12.26 -1.78 2.78
CA LEU A 163 11.10 -2.65 2.94
C LEU A 163 11.23 -3.83 1.97
N TYR A 164 11.00 -5.05 2.49
CA TYR A 164 11.21 -6.29 1.75
C TYR A 164 10.48 -6.30 0.40
N VAL A 165 9.19 -5.97 0.40
CA VAL A 165 8.37 -5.96 -0.81
C VAL A 165 8.85 -4.94 -1.85
N LEU A 166 9.36 -3.78 -1.41
CA LEU A 166 9.87 -2.75 -2.32
C LEU A 166 11.25 -3.05 -2.88
N GLY A 167 12.10 -3.73 -2.09
CA GLY A 167 13.45 -4.08 -2.49
C GLY A 167 13.56 -5.33 -3.36
N ASN A 168 12.53 -6.20 -3.34
CA ASN A 168 12.57 -7.49 -4.02
C ASN A 168 11.59 -7.61 -5.19
N THR A 169 10.72 -6.63 -5.44
CA THR A 169 9.89 -6.57 -6.65
C THR A 169 10.68 -5.98 -7.84
N LYS A 170 10.43 -6.50 -9.04
CA LYS A 170 11.17 -6.15 -10.27
C LYS A 170 10.54 -5.00 -11.07
N CYS A 171 9.35 -4.55 -10.69
CA CYS A 171 8.64 -3.43 -11.31
C CYS A 171 8.74 -2.15 -10.49
N PRO A 172 8.27 -1.00 -10.99
CA PRO A 172 8.03 0.18 -10.17
C PRO A 172 7.14 -0.16 -8.97
N ALA A 173 7.64 0.12 -7.76
CA ALA A 173 6.97 -0.28 -6.52
C ALA A 173 6.99 0.82 -5.47
N VAL A 174 5.87 0.99 -4.76
CA VAL A 174 5.70 1.91 -3.65
C VAL A 174 4.86 1.27 -2.54
N LEU A 175 5.00 1.79 -1.32
CA LEU A 175 4.12 1.48 -0.20
C LEU A 175 3.53 2.78 0.35
N THR A 176 2.22 2.84 0.46
CA THR A 176 1.51 3.98 1.06
C THR A 176 1.14 3.68 2.50
N GLU A 177 1.40 4.63 3.38
CA GLU A 177 0.96 4.63 4.77
C GLU A 177 -0.21 5.60 4.89
N ASN A 178 -1.42 5.05 4.93
CA ASN A 178 -2.65 5.80 4.84
C ASN A 178 -3.13 6.20 6.23
N LEU A 179 -2.48 7.21 6.80
CA LEU A 179 -2.71 7.69 8.15
C LEU A 179 -2.23 6.72 9.24
N PHE A 180 -2.42 7.07 10.51
CA PHE A 180 -1.89 6.30 11.64
C PHE A 180 -3.01 5.53 12.37
N GLN A 181 -2.86 4.21 12.48
CA GLN A 181 -3.80 3.36 13.21
C GLN A 181 -3.79 3.58 14.73
N ASP A 182 -2.77 4.25 15.25
CA ASP A 182 -2.60 4.61 16.64
C ASP A 182 -2.73 6.13 16.91
N ASN A 183 -3.32 6.88 15.97
CA ASN A 183 -3.76 8.26 16.17
C ASN A 183 -5.29 8.33 16.12
N LYS A 184 -5.89 8.97 17.13
CA LYS A 184 -7.35 8.97 17.31
C LYS A 184 -8.09 9.69 16.18
N ASP A 185 -7.59 10.87 15.79
CA ASP A 185 -8.20 11.66 14.71
C ASP A 185 -8.10 10.93 13.36
N ASP A 186 -6.93 10.31 13.09
CA ASP A 186 -6.70 9.54 11.88
C ASP A 186 -7.61 8.30 11.82
N VAL A 187 -7.78 7.57 12.94
CA VAL A 187 -8.69 6.41 13.04
C VAL A 187 -10.14 6.82 12.81
N ASP A 188 -10.59 7.90 13.44
CA ASP A 188 -11.97 8.40 13.25
C ASP A 188 -12.21 8.81 11.79
N TYR A 189 -11.22 9.41 11.12
CA TYR A 189 -11.30 9.73 9.70
C TYR A 189 -11.28 8.47 8.82
N LEU A 190 -10.39 7.51 9.07
CA LEU A 190 -10.32 6.23 8.34
C LEU A 190 -11.65 5.47 8.35
N LEU A 191 -12.37 5.51 9.47
CA LEU A 191 -13.66 4.83 9.63
C LEU A 191 -14.83 5.59 9.00
N SER A 192 -14.67 6.88 8.71
CA SER A 192 -15.70 7.68 8.06
C SER A 192 -15.83 7.31 6.57
N GLU A 193 -17.02 7.50 6.00
CA GLU A 193 -17.26 7.33 4.56
C GLU A 193 -16.36 8.26 3.74
N ALA A 194 -16.24 9.52 4.15
CA ALA A 194 -15.39 10.51 3.49
C ALA A 194 -13.91 10.08 3.48
N GLY A 195 -13.40 9.55 4.60
CA GLY A 195 -12.03 9.07 4.71
C GLY A 195 -11.77 7.85 3.81
N ARG A 196 -12.66 6.85 3.83
CA ARG A 196 -12.56 5.67 2.96
C ARG A 196 -12.54 6.07 1.48
N HIS A 197 -13.46 6.94 1.06
CA HIS A 197 -13.51 7.45 -0.30
C HIS A 197 -12.26 8.25 -0.69
N ALA A 198 -11.73 9.09 0.21
CA ALA A 198 -10.53 9.87 -0.06
C ALA A 198 -9.30 8.94 -0.25
N ILE A 199 -9.14 7.92 0.62
CA ILE A 199 -8.05 6.94 0.50
C ILE A 199 -8.18 6.12 -0.80
N ALA A 200 -9.36 5.61 -1.13
CA ALA A 200 -9.55 4.86 -2.38
C ALA A 200 -9.29 5.75 -3.61
N ARG A 201 -9.81 6.99 -3.60
CA ARG A 201 -9.72 7.93 -4.72
C ARG A 201 -8.29 8.37 -5.00
N LEU A 202 -7.48 8.68 -3.95
CA LEU A 202 -6.09 9.05 -4.16
C LEU A 202 -5.29 7.96 -4.89
N HIS A 203 -5.53 6.67 -4.58
CA HIS A 203 -4.85 5.57 -5.23
C HIS A 203 -5.24 5.46 -6.71
N VAL A 204 -6.53 5.54 -7.02
CA VAL A 204 -7.01 5.51 -8.40
C VAL A 204 -6.41 6.67 -9.20
N GLU A 205 -6.54 7.91 -8.71
CA GLU A 205 -6.04 9.12 -9.39
C GLU A 205 -4.51 9.13 -9.54
N GLY A 206 -3.79 8.74 -8.47
CA GLY A 206 -2.33 8.70 -8.48
C GLY A 206 -1.77 7.66 -9.43
N ILE A 207 -2.38 6.46 -9.48
CA ILE A 207 -2.01 5.39 -10.41
C ILE A 207 -2.29 5.82 -11.87
N MET A 208 -3.48 6.35 -12.16
CA MET A 208 -3.82 6.83 -13.49
C MET A 208 -2.84 7.90 -13.97
N LYS A 209 -2.56 8.90 -13.12
CA LYS A 209 -1.61 9.97 -13.42
C LYS A 209 -0.19 9.45 -13.66
N TYR A 210 0.21 8.39 -12.96
CA TYR A 210 1.49 7.75 -13.22
C TYR A 210 1.51 7.08 -14.61
N ILE A 211 0.49 6.29 -14.96
CA ILE A 211 0.40 5.58 -16.24
C ILE A 211 0.43 6.57 -17.42
N GLU A 212 -0.23 7.72 -17.28
CA GLU A 212 -0.22 8.79 -18.28
C GLU A 212 1.17 9.42 -18.50
N LYS A 213 2.02 9.47 -17.44
CA LYS A 213 3.34 10.13 -17.48
C LYS A 213 4.49 9.19 -17.79
N ALA A 214 4.32 7.90 -17.57
CA ALA A 214 5.35 6.88 -17.72
C ALA A 214 5.25 6.21 -19.09
#